data_281f918e2752c83c77bd1303dd40ea35
#
_entry.id   281f918e2752c83c77bd1303dd40ea35
#
_cell.length_a   1.000
_cell.length_b   1.000
_cell.length_c   1.000
_cell.angle_alpha   90.00
_cell.angle_beta   90.00
_cell.angle_gamma   90.00
#
_symmetry.space_group_name_H-M   'P 1'
#
loop_
_entity.id
_entity.type
_entity.pdbx_description
1 polymer ?
#
loop_
_entity_poly.entity_id
_entity_poly.type
_entity_poly.pdbx_seq_one_letter_code
_entity_poly.pdbx_strand_id
1 'polypeptide(L)'
;MESAGGGGLGGNGGKGAQGGWLIGNGGQGGDSGAGGGTDSTQTGVMNGASGGSAGIAGNGGDAGLVGNGGAGGNGGNGAAGSALGTTIFGGSGGVGGSGGDGGNGGWLFGSGASGGNGGQGGDAGTNGFAGFGGSAGGGGWVGAVNFGPISVQGFGLFGHGGDGGNGGDVGAGSLSIQFGASGGDGGQGGVLYGNGGNGGNAGSGGGTGFEGSTGQGGAAILIGNGGAGGNGATGGTGVGNIIQEAGGDGSDGGAGGSGGLLFGSGGAGGIGGAGGVGGSGNDGGNGGDGGQGGASGLGIGNGGPGGSGGTGGAGGTGGSAGTGGAGGDDGNAALLIGTGGDGGDGVPPAPGGQGGKGGLIGLPGQNGQP
;
A
#
# COMPACT_ATOMS: atom_id res chain seq x y z
N MET A 1 -23.74 -26.48 24.79
CA MET A 1 -23.53 -25.68 23.56
C MET A 1 -22.09 -25.93 23.15
N GLU A 2 -21.89 -26.70 22.13
CA GLU A 2 -20.55 -26.92 21.59
C GLU A 2 -20.26 -25.82 20.57
N SER A 3 -19.12 -25.16 20.67
CA SER A 3 -18.60 -24.23 19.66
C SER A 3 -17.77 -25.01 18.65
N ALA A 4 -17.91 -24.71 17.36
CA ALA A 4 -17.04 -25.28 16.35
C ALA A 4 -15.57 -24.85 16.62
N GLY A 5 -14.62 -25.76 16.36
CA GLY A 5 -13.19 -25.45 16.54
C GLY A 5 -12.72 -24.35 15.59
N GLY A 6 -12.13 -23.29 16.12
CA GLY A 6 -11.51 -22.22 15.32
C GLY A 6 -10.28 -22.72 14.56
N GLY A 7 -9.95 -22.02 13.45
CA GLY A 7 -8.76 -22.30 12.67
C GLY A 7 -7.47 -21.98 13.46
N GLY A 8 -6.39 -22.75 13.22
CA GLY A 8 -5.09 -22.52 13.82
C GLY A 8 -4.40 -21.29 13.25
N LEU A 9 -3.47 -20.70 14.00
CA LEU A 9 -2.66 -19.58 13.53
C LEU A 9 -1.62 -20.04 12.50
N GLY A 10 -1.38 -19.22 11.48
CA GLY A 10 -0.28 -19.39 10.54
C GLY A 10 1.08 -19.17 11.23
N GLY A 11 2.10 -19.91 10.78
CA GLY A 11 3.46 -19.73 11.28
C GLY A 11 4.11 -18.43 10.76
N ASN A 12 5.02 -17.84 11.54
CA ASN A 12 5.77 -16.67 11.10
C ASN A 12 6.88 -17.07 10.10
N GLY A 13 7.12 -16.19 9.13
CA GLY A 13 8.26 -16.29 8.22
C GLY A 13 9.58 -16.03 8.92
N GLY A 14 10.63 -16.73 8.50
CA GLY A 14 11.97 -16.52 9.02
C GLY A 14 12.60 -15.24 8.46
N LYS A 15 13.39 -14.53 9.26
CA LYS A 15 14.16 -13.38 8.80
C LYS A 15 15.23 -13.81 7.79
N GLY A 16 15.44 -13.03 6.73
CA GLY A 16 16.52 -13.22 5.77
C GLY A 16 17.90 -13.08 6.43
N ALA A 17 18.83 -13.89 5.99
CA ALA A 17 20.22 -13.82 6.48
C ALA A 17 20.89 -12.53 6.00
N GLN A 18 21.78 -11.97 6.84
CA GLN A 18 22.60 -10.82 6.45
C GLN A 18 23.62 -11.21 5.39
N GLY A 19 23.89 -10.34 4.44
CA GLY A 19 24.97 -10.50 3.48
C GLY A 19 26.34 -10.48 4.14
N GLY A 20 27.37 -10.95 3.39
CA GLY A 20 28.76 -10.87 3.87
C GLY A 20 29.19 -9.42 4.12
N TRP A 21 30.06 -9.21 5.14
CA TRP A 21 30.48 -7.87 5.53
C TRP A 21 31.12 -7.05 4.39
N LEU A 22 31.91 -7.69 3.52
CA LEU A 22 32.60 -7.02 2.39
C LEU A 22 31.78 -7.14 1.09
N ILE A 23 31.41 -8.35 0.73
CA ILE A 23 30.66 -8.65 -0.50
C ILE A 23 29.61 -9.73 -0.18
N GLY A 24 28.39 -9.49 -0.56
CA GLY A 24 27.30 -10.46 -0.43
C GLY A 24 25.93 -9.78 -0.34
N ASN A 25 24.97 -10.40 -0.98
CA ASN A 25 23.58 -9.95 -0.92
C ASN A 25 22.96 -10.43 0.39
N GLY A 26 22.00 -9.66 0.91
CA GLY A 26 21.09 -10.12 1.94
C GLY A 26 20.23 -11.29 1.46
N GLY A 27 19.88 -12.18 2.35
CA GLY A 27 18.94 -13.27 2.09
C GLY A 27 17.50 -12.78 2.08
N GLN A 28 16.63 -13.45 1.35
CA GLN A 28 15.18 -13.13 1.36
C GLN A 28 14.55 -13.46 2.72
N GLY A 29 13.59 -12.67 3.13
CA GLY A 29 12.69 -13.01 4.23
C GLY A 29 11.76 -14.16 3.83
N GLY A 30 11.39 -15.01 4.78
CA GLY A 30 10.43 -16.08 4.54
C GLY A 30 9.00 -15.56 4.53
N ASP A 31 8.17 -16.12 3.66
CA ASP A 31 6.73 -15.84 3.68
C ASP A 31 6.12 -16.39 4.98
N SER A 32 5.04 -15.76 5.45
CA SER A 32 4.31 -16.32 6.58
C SER A 32 3.31 -17.38 6.14
N GLY A 33 2.99 -18.28 7.06
CA GLY A 33 1.97 -19.30 6.85
C GLY A 33 0.58 -18.68 6.80
N ALA A 34 -0.28 -19.25 5.96
CA ALA A 34 -1.71 -18.91 5.95
C ALA A 34 -2.40 -19.36 7.24
N GLY A 35 -3.51 -18.72 7.59
CA GLY A 35 -4.37 -19.17 8.68
C GLY A 35 -4.94 -20.57 8.42
N GLY A 36 -5.11 -21.36 9.46
CA GLY A 36 -5.74 -22.69 9.36
C GLY A 36 -7.24 -22.59 9.12
N GLY A 37 -7.78 -23.45 8.26
CA GLY A 37 -9.23 -23.55 8.01
C GLY A 37 -10.01 -24.01 9.24
N THR A 38 -11.31 -23.76 9.21
CA THR A 38 -12.24 -24.21 10.26
C THR A 38 -12.69 -25.66 10.03
N ASP A 39 -12.95 -26.41 11.12
CA ASP A 39 -13.60 -27.72 11.01
C ASP A 39 -15.12 -27.53 10.76
N SER A 40 -15.56 -27.82 9.55
CA SER A 40 -16.97 -27.67 9.12
C SER A 40 -17.83 -28.91 9.39
N THR A 41 -17.32 -29.91 10.11
CA THR A 41 -18.03 -31.20 10.30
C THR A 41 -19.08 -31.20 11.42
N GLN A 42 -19.14 -30.12 12.23
CA GLN A 42 -20.09 -30.07 13.36
C GLN A 42 -21.45 -29.51 12.94
N THR A 43 -22.48 -30.37 13.06
CA THR A 43 -23.87 -29.99 12.85
C THR A 43 -24.55 -29.63 14.18
N GLY A 44 -25.29 -28.52 14.21
CA GLY A 44 -26.10 -28.12 15.37
C GLY A 44 -25.53 -26.96 16.22
N VAL A 45 -24.53 -26.22 15.74
CA VAL A 45 -23.90 -25.10 16.45
C VAL A 45 -24.61 -23.80 16.10
N MET A 46 -24.81 -22.91 17.09
CA MET A 46 -25.45 -21.60 16.88
C MET A 46 -24.51 -20.57 16.20
N ASN A 47 -23.19 -20.71 16.32
CA ASN A 47 -22.22 -19.82 15.72
C ASN A 47 -21.20 -20.62 14.89
N GLY A 48 -20.89 -20.11 13.70
CA GLY A 48 -19.82 -20.66 12.88
C GLY A 48 -18.44 -20.51 13.55
N ALA A 49 -17.49 -21.37 13.22
CA ALA A 49 -16.10 -21.24 13.69
C ALA A 49 -15.36 -20.14 12.95
N SER A 50 -14.53 -19.37 13.66
CA SER A 50 -13.69 -18.35 13.06
C SER A 50 -12.48 -18.98 12.35
N GLY A 51 -12.14 -18.44 11.19
CA GLY A 51 -10.90 -18.77 10.47
C GLY A 51 -9.68 -18.38 11.28
N GLY A 52 -8.56 -19.12 11.10
CA GLY A 52 -7.29 -18.76 11.72
C GLY A 52 -6.67 -17.53 11.05
N SER A 53 -5.96 -16.72 11.82
CA SER A 53 -5.17 -15.63 11.29
C SER A 53 -3.84 -16.13 10.72
N ALA A 54 -3.32 -15.46 9.70
CA ALA A 54 -2.01 -15.74 9.15
C ALA A 54 -0.88 -15.26 10.10
N GLY A 55 0.34 -15.74 9.87
CA GLY A 55 1.53 -15.29 10.58
C GLY A 55 2.09 -13.97 10.02
N ILE A 56 3.17 -13.49 10.60
CA ILE A 56 3.93 -12.31 10.13
C ILE A 56 5.09 -12.80 9.26
N ALA A 57 5.28 -12.19 8.10
CA ALA A 57 6.39 -12.54 7.22
C ALA A 57 7.74 -12.01 7.75
N GLY A 58 8.83 -12.63 7.31
CA GLY A 58 10.17 -12.23 7.69
C GLY A 58 10.69 -11.05 6.87
N ASN A 59 11.44 -10.16 7.50
CA ASN A 59 12.15 -9.09 6.79
C ASN A 59 13.32 -9.68 5.98
N GLY A 60 13.63 -9.03 4.88
CA GLY A 60 14.85 -9.32 4.11
C GLY A 60 16.12 -9.01 4.92
N GLY A 61 17.21 -9.66 4.58
CA GLY A 61 18.53 -9.39 5.17
C GLY A 61 19.22 -8.20 4.50
N ASP A 62 20.01 -7.45 5.25
CA ASP A 62 20.81 -6.35 4.71
C ASP A 62 22.09 -6.86 4.05
N ALA A 63 22.60 -6.12 3.04
CA ALA A 63 23.93 -6.32 2.50
C ALA A 63 24.98 -5.60 3.35
N GLY A 64 26.26 -5.98 3.19
CA GLY A 64 27.38 -5.28 3.84
C GLY A 64 27.89 -4.07 3.01
N LEU A 65 29.19 -4.10 2.61
CA LEU A 65 29.79 -3.01 1.85
C LEU A 65 29.30 -3.00 0.39
N VAL A 66 29.24 -4.17 -0.25
CA VAL A 66 28.81 -4.37 -1.65
C VAL A 66 27.82 -5.52 -1.72
N GLY A 67 26.64 -5.26 -2.25
CA GLY A 67 25.58 -6.24 -2.42
C GLY A 67 24.19 -5.62 -2.31
N ASN A 68 23.19 -6.31 -2.79
CA ASN A 68 21.80 -5.88 -2.68
C ASN A 68 21.15 -6.42 -1.39
N GLY A 69 20.20 -5.71 -0.85
CA GLY A 69 19.33 -6.23 0.18
C GLY A 69 18.53 -7.45 -0.27
N GLY A 70 18.05 -8.26 0.63
CA GLY A 70 17.10 -9.35 0.37
C GLY A 70 15.67 -8.86 0.40
N ALA A 71 14.80 -9.37 -0.44
CA ALA A 71 13.37 -9.01 -0.43
C ALA A 71 12.70 -9.41 0.90
N GLY A 72 11.71 -8.65 1.32
CA GLY A 72 10.81 -9.05 2.41
C GLY A 72 9.93 -10.22 1.99
N GLY A 73 9.53 -11.07 2.92
CA GLY A 73 8.57 -12.14 2.68
C GLY A 73 7.14 -11.60 2.58
N ASN A 74 6.26 -12.33 1.91
CA ASN A 74 4.86 -11.96 1.80
C ASN A 74 4.05 -12.47 3.01
N GLY A 75 3.05 -11.70 3.42
CA GLY A 75 2.05 -12.13 4.40
C GLY A 75 1.18 -13.25 3.84
N GLY A 76 0.89 -14.25 4.67
CA GLY A 76 -0.06 -15.30 4.33
C GLY A 76 -1.50 -14.81 4.41
N ASN A 77 -2.41 -15.50 3.73
CA ASN A 77 -3.82 -15.14 3.79
C ASN A 77 -4.48 -15.67 5.07
N GLY A 78 -5.45 -14.92 5.61
CA GLY A 78 -6.35 -15.39 6.64
C GLY A 78 -7.27 -16.49 6.11
N ALA A 79 -7.67 -17.42 6.94
CA ALA A 79 -8.59 -18.47 6.53
C ALA A 79 -10.05 -18.01 6.62
N ALA A 80 -10.90 -18.59 5.77
CA ALA A 80 -12.32 -18.29 5.80
C ALA A 80 -13.01 -18.83 7.09
N GLY A 81 -13.98 -18.06 7.58
CA GLY A 81 -14.89 -18.52 8.62
C GLY A 81 -15.90 -19.55 8.07
N SER A 82 -16.42 -20.44 8.93
CA SER A 82 -17.38 -21.44 8.48
C SER A 82 -18.78 -20.86 8.28
N ALA A 83 -19.40 -21.23 7.16
CA ALA A 83 -20.81 -21.00 6.89
C ALA A 83 -21.60 -22.29 7.21
N LEU A 84 -22.18 -22.39 8.40
CA LEU A 84 -23.03 -23.55 8.75
C LEU A 84 -24.49 -23.17 8.48
N GLY A 85 -25.14 -23.99 7.63
CA GLY A 85 -26.39 -23.77 6.92
C GLY A 85 -27.67 -23.34 7.69
N THR A 86 -27.66 -23.21 9.02
CA THR A 86 -28.80 -22.72 9.83
C THR A 86 -28.35 -21.82 10.99
N THR A 87 -27.11 -21.36 11.00
CA THR A 87 -26.57 -20.50 12.05
C THR A 87 -27.05 -19.06 11.90
N ILE A 88 -27.33 -18.40 13.02
CA ILE A 88 -27.71 -16.99 13.05
C ILE A 88 -26.50 -16.15 12.63
N PHE A 89 -25.28 -16.57 13.03
CA PHE A 89 -24.02 -15.92 12.67
C PHE A 89 -23.00 -16.95 12.19
N GLY A 90 -22.44 -16.74 11.00
CA GLY A 90 -21.27 -17.46 10.52
C GLY A 90 -20.02 -17.10 11.31
N GLY A 91 -18.96 -17.90 11.16
CA GLY A 91 -17.65 -17.59 11.73
C GLY A 91 -17.00 -16.39 11.07
N SER A 92 -16.20 -15.64 11.80
CA SER A 92 -15.39 -14.56 11.24
C SER A 92 -14.23 -15.10 10.41
N GLY A 93 -13.85 -14.40 9.35
CA GLY A 93 -12.61 -14.65 8.64
C GLY A 93 -11.38 -14.36 9.51
N GLY A 94 -10.27 -15.04 9.25
CA GLY A 94 -8.99 -14.79 9.88
C GLY A 94 -8.29 -13.54 9.29
N VAL A 95 -7.43 -12.90 10.07
CA VAL A 95 -6.66 -11.75 9.61
C VAL A 95 -5.53 -12.20 8.68
N GLY A 96 -5.29 -11.46 7.60
CA GLY A 96 -4.14 -11.62 6.73
C GLY A 96 -2.83 -11.27 7.44
N GLY A 97 -1.74 -11.93 7.08
CA GLY A 97 -0.41 -11.69 7.65
C GLY A 97 0.24 -10.42 7.12
N SER A 98 1.05 -9.76 7.92
CA SER A 98 1.83 -8.62 7.44
C SER A 98 3.00 -9.07 6.58
N GLY A 99 3.30 -8.32 5.51
CA GLY A 99 4.52 -8.46 4.74
C GLY A 99 5.76 -8.02 5.53
N GLY A 100 6.92 -8.58 5.18
CA GLY A 100 8.21 -8.20 5.77
C GLY A 100 8.85 -7.04 5.02
N ASP A 101 9.65 -6.22 5.69
CA ASP A 101 10.39 -5.15 5.04
C ASP A 101 11.49 -5.68 4.13
N GLY A 102 11.78 -4.95 3.05
CA GLY A 102 12.94 -5.19 2.22
C GLY A 102 14.24 -4.89 2.96
N GLY A 103 15.27 -5.72 2.76
CA GLY A 103 16.60 -5.49 3.32
C GLY A 103 17.31 -4.33 2.62
N ASN A 104 18.23 -3.69 3.34
CA ASN A 104 18.99 -2.57 2.83
C ASN A 104 20.13 -3.00 1.91
N GLY A 105 20.39 -2.20 0.87
CA GLY A 105 21.53 -2.37 -0.02
C GLY A 105 22.86 -2.05 0.65
N GLY A 106 23.98 -2.42 -0.02
CA GLY A 106 25.32 -2.20 0.47
C GLY A 106 25.69 -0.72 0.60
N TRP A 107 26.59 -0.44 1.54
CA TRP A 107 27.02 0.94 1.82
C TRP A 107 27.74 1.62 0.65
N LEU A 108 28.55 0.88 -0.11
CA LEU A 108 29.27 1.45 -1.25
C LEU A 108 28.48 1.25 -2.55
N PHE A 109 28.09 0.01 -2.82
CA PHE A 109 27.29 -0.37 -3.99
C PHE A 109 26.21 -1.38 -3.59
N GLY A 110 24.98 -1.10 -3.97
CA GLY A 110 23.89 -2.06 -3.83
C GLY A 110 22.54 -1.39 -3.65
N SER A 111 21.52 -1.99 -4.17
CA SER A 111 20.15 -1.50 -4.06
C SER A 111 19.45 -2.08 -2.83
N GLY A 112 18.56 -1.30 -2.25
CA GLY A 112 17.55 -1.81 -1.33
C GLY A 112 16.64 -2.79 -2.05
N ALA A 113 16.06 -3.72 -1.34
CA ALA A 113 15.12 -4.69 -1.89
C ALA A 113 13.68 -4.31 -1.59
N SER A 114 12.75 -4.87 -2.35
CA SER A 114 11.32 -4.62 -2.15
C SER A 114 10.81 -5.19 -0.83
N GLY A 115 9.85 -4.49 -0.23
CA GLY A 115 9.02 -5.03 0.84
C GLY A 115 8.08 -6.13 0.33
N GLY A 116 7.64 -6.99 1.22
CA GLY A 116 6.65 -8.02 0.94
C GLY A 116 5.22 -7.46 0.97
N ASN A 117 4.34 -8.07 0.23
CA ASN A 117 2.93 -7.72 0.25
C ASN A 117 2.25 -8.20 1.53
N GLY A 118 1.23 -7.48 1.98
CA GLY A 118 0.31 -7.97 2.99
C GLY A 118 -0.57 -9.10 2.46
N GLY A 119 -0.93 -10.04 3.32
CA GLY A 119 -1.86 -11.13 2.98
C GLY A 119 -3.31 -10.66 3.01
N GLN A 120 -4.16 -11.31 2.24
CA GLN A 120 -5.60 -11.03 2.25
C GLN A 120 -6.25 -11.52 3.55
N GLY A 121 -7.28 -10.81 4.01
CA GLY A 121 -8.17 -11.28 5.06
C GLY A 121 -9.00 -12.47 4.60
N GLY A 122 -9.36 -13.33 5.51
CA GLY A 122 -10.25 -14.49 5.22
C GLY A 122 -11.70 -14.06 5.06
N ASP A 123 -12.44 -14.76 4.21
CA ASP A 123 -13.87 -14.52 4.03
C ASP A 123 -14.67 -14.85 5.28
N ALA A 124 -15.75 -14.14 5.50
CA ALA A 124 -16.68 -14.46 6.58
C ALA A 124 -17.65 -15.59 6.18
N GLY A 125 -18.10 -16.35 7.17
CA GLY A 125 -19.32 -17.14 7.01
C GLY A 125 -20.56 -16.24 6.92
N THR A 126 -21.74 -16.83 6.64
CA THR A 126 -23.00 -16.07 6.52
C THR A 126 -23.27 -15.21 7.76
N ASN A 127 -23.50 -13.91 7.59
CA ASN A 127 -23.66 -12.94 8.69
C ASN A 127 -22.45 -12.86 9.65
N GLY A 128 -21.23 -13.24 9.21
CA GLY A 128 -20.00 -13.11 9.95
C GLY A 128 -19.21 -11.86 9.55
N PHE A 129 -18.12 -11.58 10.27
CA PHE A 129 -17.17 -10.51 9.95
C PHE A 129 -16.03 -11.07 9.10
N ALA A 130 -15.68 -10.40 8.03
CA ALA A 130 -14.50 -10.76 7.24
C ALA A 130 -13.20 -10.51 8.04
N GLY A 131 -12.10 -11.11 7.64
CA GLY A 131 -10.78 -10.84 8.20
C GLY A 131 -10.19 -9.54 7.63
N PHE A 132 -9.41 -8.81 8.43
CA PHE A 132 -8.64 -7.66 7.95
C PHE A 132 -7.51 -8.12 7.01
N GLY A 133 -7.17 -7.27 6.04
CA GLY A 133 -5.94 -7.46 5.28
C GLY A 133 -4.69 -7.24 6.15
N GLY A 134 -3.57 -7.84 5.76
CA GLY A 134 -2.27 -7.62 6.39
C GLY A 134 -1.56 -6.40 5.80
N SER A 135 -0.89 -5.58 6.60
CA SER A 135 -0.10 -4.46 6.11
C SER A 135 1.12 -4.94 5.31
N ALA A 136 1.55 -4.14 4.36
CA ALA A 136 2.74 -4.42 3.57
C ALA A 136 4.02 -4.03 4.31
N GLY A 137 5.17 -4.58 3.84
CA GLY A 137 6.49 -4.13 4.24
C GLY A 137 6.99 -2.94 3.42
N GLY A 138 7.81 -2.10 4.02
CA GLY A 138 8.49 -1.00 3.34
C GLY A 138 9.64 -1.48 2.46
N GLY A 139 9.99 -0.69 1.43
CA GLY A 139 11.17 -0.92 0.61
C GLY A 139 12.47 -0.65 1.36
N GLY A 140 13.49 -1.47 1.12
CA GLY A 140 14.84 -1.29 1.69
C GLY A 140 15.53 -0.03 1.15
N TRP A 141 16.36 0.58 1.96
CA TRP A 141 17.13 1.77 1.64
C TRP A 141 18.52 1.41 1.10
N VAL A 142 19.21 2.35 0.48
CA VAL A 142 20.61 2.14 0.09
C VAL A 142 21.50 2.46 1.27
N GLY A 143 22.26 1.45 1.70
CA GLY A 143 23.21 1.55 2.81
C GLY A 143 22.57 1.60 4.19
N ALA A 144 22.74 0.55 4.95
CA ALA A 144 22.54 0.56 6.38
C ALA A 144 23.87 0.22 7.07
N VAL A 145 24.26 1.03 8.02
CA VAL A 145 25.42 0.70 8.87
C VAL A 145 24.92 0.45 10.27
N ASN A 146 25.08 -0.78 10.73
CA ASN A 146 24.70 -1.20 12.07
C ASN A 146 25.95 -1.20 12.97
N PHE A 147 26.04 -0.22 13.87
CA PHE A 147 27.05 -0.16 14.92
C PHE A 147 26.45 -0.62 16.24
N GLY A 148 26.26 -1.92 16.43
CA GLY A 148 25.63 -2.46 17.63
C GLY A 148 24.17 -1.97 17.78
N PRO A 149 23.84 -1.18 18.82
CA PRO A 149 22.47 -0.68 19.02
C PRO A 149 22.09 0.49 18.12
N ILE A 150 23.03 1.05 17.34
CA ILE A 150 22.79 2.20 16.46
C ILE A 150 22.74 1.70 15.03
N SER A 151 21.57 1.86 14.40
CA SER A 151 21.35 1.61 12.97
C SER A 151 21.20 2.94 12.27
N VAL A 152 22.05 3.21 11.28
CA VAL A 152 21.97 4.41 10.42
C VAL A 152 21.66 3.94 9.00
N GLN A 153 20.55 4.39 8.45
CA GLN A 153 20.06 4.01 7.13
C GLN A 153 20.17 5.18 6.15
N GLY A 154 20.26 4.87 4.86
CA GLY A 154 20.18 5.87 3.79
C GLY A 154 21.49 6.60 3.47
N PHE A 155 22.65 6.07 3.87
CA PHE A 155 23.97 6.65 3.57
C PHE A 155 24.78 5.88 2.53
N GLY A 156 24.21 4.88 1.86
CA GLY A 156 24.90 4.20 0.77
C GLY A 156 25.13 5.12 -0.43
N LEU A 157 26.25 4.93 -1.11
CA LEU A 157 26.66 5.86 -2.17
C LEU A 157 25.93 5.60 -3.49
N PHE A 158 25.84 4.33 -3.92
CA PHE A 158 25.32 3.93 -5.24
C PHE A 158 24.30 2.80 -5.09
N GLY A 159 23.11 3.01 -5.62
CA GLY A 159 22.06 2.00 -5.65
C GLY A 159 20.67 2.62 -5.65
N HIS A 160 19.67 1.84 -5.98
CA HIS A 160 18.27 2.25 -5.98
C HIS A 160 17.59 1.84 -4.66
N GLY A 161 16.65 2.62 -4.20
CA GLY A 161 15.75 2.19 -3.14
C GLY A 161 14.85 1.04 -3.59
N GLY A 162 14.45 0.18 -2.69
CA GLY A 162 13.49 -0.90 -2.97
C GLY A 162 12.05 -0.39 -2.98
N ASP A 163 11.19 -1.04 -3.73
CA ASP A 163 9.76 -0.69 -3.74
C ASP A 163 9.07 -1.15 -2.45
N GLY A 164 8.05 -0.42 -2.01
CA GLY A 164 7.15 -0.86 -0.96
C GLY A 164 6.22 -1.99 -1.44
N GLY A 165 5.81 -2.87 -0.55
CA GLY A 165 4.84 -3.91 -0.85
C GLY A 165 3.40 -3.35 -0.90
N ASN A 166 2.48 -4.10 -1.49
CA ASN A 166 1.06 -3.71 -1.50
C ASN A 166 0.35 -4.19 -0.22
N GLY A 167 -0.57 -3.40 0.29
CA GLY A 167 -1.46 -3.79 1.38
C GLY A 167 -2.39 -4.95 0.97
N GLY A 168 -2.75 -5.80 1.92
CA GLY A 168 -3.70 -6.89 1.67
C GLY A 168 -5.15 -6.40 1.71
N ASP A 169 -6.00 -7.00 0.88
CA ASP A 169 -7.43 -6.70 0.87
C ASP A 169 -8.14 -7.35 2.06
N VAL A 170 -9.25 -6.78 2.45
CA VAL A 170 -10.20 -7.40 3.39
C VAL A 170 -10.89 -8.59 2.71
N GLY A 171 -11.17 -9.64 3.45
CA GLY A 171 -11.95 -10.78 2.96
C GLY A 171 -13.41 -10.41 2.64
N ALA A 172 -14.11 -11.24 1.90
CA ALA A 172 -15.53 -11.04 1.64
C ALA A 172 -16.37 -11.33 2.91
N GLY A 173 -17.39 -10.51 3.17
CA GLY A 173 -18.26 -10.68 4.35
C GLY A 173 -19.54 -9.87 4.26
N SER A 174 -20.55 -10.28 5.01
CA SER A 174 -21.88 -9.68 4.98
C SER A 174 -22.15 -8.64 6.07
N LEU A 175 -21.28 -8.53 7.06
CA LEU A 175 -21.38 -7.56 8.16
C LEU A 175 -20.02 -6.97 8.43
N SER A 176 -19.64 -5.84 7.82
CA SER A 176 -18.33 -5.32 8.17
C SER A 176 -18.10 -3.85 7.91
N ILE A 177 -17.75 -3.18 9.00
CA ILE A 177 -16.87 -2.00 8.99
C ILE A 177 -15.45 -2.58 9.15
N GLN A 178 -14.71 -2.77 8.07
CA GLN A 178 -13.36 -3.32 8.15
C GLN A 178 -12.37 -2.48 7.35
N PHE A 179 -11.17 -2.35 7.92
CA PHE A 179 -10.12 -1.52 7.38
C PHE A 179 -9.25 -2.31 6.38
N GLY A 180 -9.04 -1.76 5.22
CA GLY A 180 -8.02 -2.22 4.29
C GLY A 180 -6.62 -2.03 4.88
N ALA A 181 -5.65 -2.77 4.40
CA ALA A 181 -4.29 -2.70 4.89
C ALA A 181 -3.46 -1.65 4.15
N SER A 182 -2.48 -1.09 4.84
CA SER A 182 -1.60 -0.07 4.27
C SER A 182 -0.58 -0.68 3.32
N GLY A 183 -0.31 0.03 2.20
CA GLY A 183 0.85 -0.17 1.37
C GLY A 183 2.13 0.28 2.08
N GLY A 184 3.27 -0.30 1.70
CA GLY A 184 4.58 0.07 2.22
C GLY A 184 5.20 1.25 1.47
N ASP A 185 5.99 2.06 2.15
CA ASP A 185 6.73 3.15 1.50
C ASP A 185 7.90 2.62 0.66
N GLY A 186 8.24 3.32 -0.40
CA GLY A 186 9.45 3.07 -1.18
C GLY A 186 10.70 3.53 -0.44
N GLY A 187 11.80 2.77 -0.59
CA GLY A 187 13.09 3.10 -0.01
C GLY A 187 13.79 4.26 -0.72
N GLN A 188 14.69 4.96 -0.01
CA GLN A 188 15.50 6.02 -0.61
C GLN A 188 16.63 5.46 -1.47
N GLY A 189 16.96 6.18 -2.55
CA GLY A 189 18.12 5.92 -3.38
C GLY A 189 19.44 6.29 -2.70
N GLY A 190 20.56 5.88 -3.34
CA GLY A 190 21.92 6.17 -2.87
C GLY A 190 22.25 7.68 -2.89
N VAL A 191 23.16 8.08 -2.00
CA VAL A 191 23.52 9.49 -1.80
C VAL A 191 24.05 10.13 -3.07
N LEU A 192 24.93 9.46 -3.81
CA LEU A 192 25.51 9.99 -5.05
C LEU A 192 24.67 9.67 -6.27
N TYR A 193 24.22 8.43 -6.38
CA TYR A 193 23.43 7.96 -7.51
C TYR A 193 22.44 6.86 -7.10
N GLY A 194 21.18 7.08 -7.43
CA GLY A 194 20.14 6.07 -7.27
C GLY A 194 18.75 6.69 -7.29
N ASN A 195 17.80 5.97 -7.86
CA ASN A 195 16.40 6.35 -7.81
C ASN A 195 15.80 5.94 -6.46
N GLY A 196 14.78 6.64 -6.03
CA GLY A 196 13.89 6.14 -4.98
C GLY A 196 13.05 4.97 -5.47
N GLY A 197 12.63 4.09 -4.57
CA GLY A 197 11.68 3.02 -4.85
C GLY A 197 10.24 3.53 -4.89
N ASN A 198 9.34 2.81 -5.53
CA ASN A 198 7.93 3.17 -5.57
C ASN A 198 7.23 2.82 -4.26
N GLY A 199 6.20 3.56 -3.90
CA GLY A 199 5.28 3.19 -2.82
C GLY A 199 4.34 2.07 -3.25
N GLY A 200 3.89 1.26 -2.30
CA GLY A 200 2.92 0.19 -2.52
C GLY A 200 1.48 0.70 -2.47
N ASN A 201 0.60 0.00 -3.15
CA ASN A 201 -0.82 0.32 -3.18
C ASN A 201 -1.49 0.00 -1.84
N ALA A 202 -2.57 0.72 -1.53
CA ALA A 202 -3.44 0.38 -0.42
C ALA A 202 -4.22 -0.92 -0.68
N GLY A 203 -4.60 -1.63 0.39
CA GLY A 203 -5.55 -2.74 0.32
C GLY A 203 -6.99 -2.24 0.45
N SER A 204 -7.91 -2.90 -0.25
CA SER A 204 -9.34 -2.56 -0.23
C SER A 204 -9.97 -2.89 1.12
N GLY A 205 -10.84 -2.00 1.61
CA GLY A 205 -11.66 -2.22 2.80
C GLY A 205 -12.91 -3.05 2.52
N GLY A 206 -13.68 -3.37 3.55
CA GLY A 206 -14.95 -4.07 3.46
C GLY A 206 -16.13 -3.20 3.92
N GLY A 207 -17.27 -3.26 3.21
CA GLY A 207 -18.48 -2.50 3.57
C GLY A 207 -18.24 -0.99 3.65
N THR A 208 -18.67 -0.35 4.72
CA THR A 208 -18.40 1.07 5.04
C THR A 208 -17.04 1.30 5.72
N GLY A 209 -16.17 0.28 5.74
CA GLY A 209 -14.84 0.36 6.33
C GLY A 209 -13.95 1.35 5.60
N PHE A 210 -12.95 1.86 6.32
CA PHE A 210 -11.94 2.72 5.72
C PHE A 210 -10.92 1.90 4.97
N GLU A 211 -10.46 2.43 3.85
CA GLU A 211 -9.43 1.84 3.05
C GLU A 211 -8.06 1.92 3.76
N GLY A 212 -7.13 1.06 3.34
CA GLY A 212 -5.74 1.19 3.76
C GLY A 212 -5.12 2.49 3.24
N SER A 213 -4.07 2.98 3.88
CA SER A 213 -3.28 4.08 3.35
C SER A 213 -2.32 3.57 2.26
N THR A 214 -1.99 4.44 1.33
CA THR A 214 -1.01 4.16 0.28
C THR A 214 0.41 4.40 0.78
N GLY A 215 1.38 3.69 0.21
CA GLY A 215 2.79 3.99 0.41
C GLY A 215 3.25 5.20 -0.40
N GLN A 216 4.21 5.94 0.12
CA GLN A 216 4.84 7.07 -0.56
C GLN A 216 6.03 6.59 -1.40
N GLY A 217 6.30 7.28 -2.48
CA GLY A 217 7.52 7.05 -3.27
C GLY A 217 8.76 7.50 -2.51
N GLY A 218 9.84 6.71 -2.61
CA GLY A 218 11.15 7.05 -2.04
C GLY A 218 11.81 8.21 -2.77
N ALA A 219 12.66 8.97 -2.08
CA ALA A 219 13.42 10.08 -2.66
C ALA A 219 14.74 9.62 -3.29
N ALA A 220 15.18 10.31 -4.34
CA ALA A 220 16.58 10.34 -4.77
C ALA A 220 17.31 11.49 -4.04
N ILE A 221 18.65 11.36 -3.84
CA ILE A 221 19.39 12.37 -3.07
C ILE A 221 20.16 13.35 -3.99
N LEU A 222 21.20 12.91 -4.66
CA LEU A 222 22.00 13.79 -5.52
C LEU A 222 21.67 13.62 -7.00
N ILE A 223 21.69 12.39 -7.50
CA ILE A 223 21.38 12.04 -8.89
C ILE A 223 20.45 10.84 -8.91
N GLY A 224 19.28 10.99 -9.47
CA GLY A 224 18.27 9.94 -9.63
C GLY A 224 16.86 10.50 -9.59
N ASN A 225 15.89 9.72 -10.00
CA ASN A 225 14.49 10.11 -9.96
C ASN A 225 13.83 9.67 -8.64
N GLY A 226 12.85 10.42 -8.18
CA GLY A 226 11.96 9.96 -7.12
C GLY A 226 11.11 8.79 -7.58
N GLY A 227 10.72 7.92 -6.66
CA GLY A 227 9.78 6.83 -6.89
C GLY A 227 8.34 7.34 -6.97
N ALA A 228 7.47 6.63 -7.65
CA ALA A 228 6.04 6.95 -7.69
C ALA A 228 5.36 6.63 -6.35
N GLY A 229 4.31 7.35 -6.00
CA GLY A 229 3.39 6.99 -4.91
C GLY A 229 2.52 5.78 -5.27
N GLY A 230 2.04 5.05 -4.28
CA GLY A 230 1.11 3.94 -4.45
C GLY A 230 -0.31 4.42 -4.81
N ASN A 231 -1.07 3.58 -5.49
CA ASN A 231 -2.46 3.90 -5.81
C ASN A 231 -3.40 3.59 -4.65
N GLY A 232 -4.43 4.41 -4.51
CA GLY A 232 -5.53 4.18 -3.59
C GLY A 232 -6.33 2.93 -3.93
N ALA A 233 -6.94 2.34 -2.92
CA ALA A 233 -7.83 1.21 -3.05
C ALA A 233 -9.27 1.66 -3.24
N THR A 234 -10.07 0.80 -3.87
CA THR A 234 -11.51 1.05 -4.02
C THR A 234 -12.25 0.83 -2.72
N GLY A 235 -13.22 1.71 -2.43
CA GLY A 235 -14.12 1.59 -1.29
C GLY A 235 -14.95 0.32 -1.31
N GLY A 236 -15.22 -0.21 -0.13
CA GLY A 236 -16.05 -1.40 0.01
C GLY A 236 -17.50 -1.15 -0.39
N THR A 237 -18.18 -2.20 -0.90
CA THR A 237 -19.59 -2.11 -1.27
C THR A 237 -20.51 -2.26 -0.06
N GLY A 238 -21.48 -1.36 0.09
CA GLY A 238 -22.52 -1.47 1.12
C GLY A 238 -23.39 -2.71 0.93
N VAL A 239 -23.62 -3.49 1.99
CA VAL A 239 -24.41 -4.73 1.95
C VAL A 239 -25.81 -4.49 2.51
N GLY A 240 -26.81 -4.64 1.64
CA GLY A 240 -28.20 -4.28 1.89
C GLY A 240 -29.08 -5.22 2.73
N ASN A 241 -28.56 -6.18 3.50
CA ASN A 241 -29.41 -7.25 4.03
C ASN A 241 -29.89 -7.11 5.49
N ILE A 242 -29.16 -6.46 6.37
CA ILE A 242 -29.54 -6.31 7.79
C ILE A 242 -29.22 -4.91 8.33
N ILE A 243 -28.12 -4.33 7.90
CA ILE A 243 -27.72 -2.95 8.19
C ILE A 243 -27.63 -2.27 6.83
N GLN A 244 -28.44 -1.23 6.62
CA GLN A 244 -28.34 -0.41 5.41
C GLN A 244 -27.01 0.35 5.51
N GLU A 245 -26.05 0.04 4.65
CA GLU A 245 -24.72 0.65 4.68
C GLU A 245 -24.47 1.47 3.41
N ALA A 246 -23.90 2.64 3.60
CA ALA A 246 -23.35 3.42 2.50
C ALA A 246 -22.15 2.66 1.87
N GLY A 247 -21.76 3.00 0.66
CA GLY A 247 -20.49 2.57 0.11
C GLY A 247 -19.31 3.18 0.89
N GLY A 248 -18.22 2.43 1.05
CA GLY A 248 -16.98 2.97 1.63
C GLY A 248 -16.35 4.01 0.70
N ASP A 249 -15.65 4.99 1.26
CA ASP A 249 -14.88 5.95 0.47
C ASP A 249 -13.61 5.26 -0.10
N GLY A 250 -13.17 5.67 -1.29
CA GLY A 250 -11.89 5.23 -1.84
C GLY A 250 -10.72 5.92 -1.11
N SER A 251 -9.58 5.24 -0.97
CA SER A 251 -8.41 5.86 -0.35
C SER A 251 -7.67 6.81 -1.28
N ASP A 252 -6.95 7.77 -0.71
CA ASP A 252 -6.12 8.70 -1.46
C ASP A 252 -4.90 8.01 -2.07
N GLY A 253 -4.43 8.54 -3.19
CA GLY A 253 -3.16 8.16 -3.79
C GLY A 253 -1.96 8.62 -2.96
N GLY A 254 -0.87 7.84 -2.96
CA GLY A 254 0.38 8.17 -2.28
C GLY A 254 1.15 9.30 -2.98
N ALA A 255 1.92 10.06 -2.24
CA ALA A 255 2.77 11.09 -2.83
C ALA A 255 3.97 10.47 -3.56
N GLY A 256 4.36 11.05 -4.67
CA GLY A 256 5.62 10.73 -5.37
C GLY A 256 6.83 11.25 -4.61
N GLY A 257 7.94 10.52 -4.66
CA GLY A 257 9.22 10.89 -4.06
C GLY A 257 9.90 12.05 -4.78
N SER A 258 10.75 12.80 -4.07
CA SER A 258 11.52 13.88 -4.68
C SER A 258 12.65 13.37 -5.58
N GLY A 259 12.91 14.06 -6.69
CA GLY A 259 14.08 13.85 -7.54
C GLY A 259 15.37 14.35 -6.92
N GLY A 260 16.51 13.91 -7.46
CA GLY A 260 17.84 14.24 -6.98
C GLY A 260 18.18 15.72 -7.08
N LEU A 261 19.03 16.19 -6.16
CA LEU A 261 19.39 17.60 -6.03
C LEU A 261 20.01 18.20 -7.30
N LEU A 262 20.88 17.45 -7.98
CA LEU A 262 21.56 17.94 -9.21
C LEU A 262 20.84 17.47 -10.48
N PHE A 263 20.49 16.19 -10.54
CA PHE A 263 19.85 15.60 -11.72
C PHE A 263 18.80 14.59 -11.29
N GLY A 264 17.59 14.78 -11.78
CA GLY A 264 16.52 13.81 -11.59
C GLY A 264 15.15 14.44 -11.49
N SER A 265 14.15 13.76 -11.98
CA SER A 265 12.75 14.17 -11.91
C SER A 265 12.10 13.68 -10.63
N GLY A 266 11.09 14.39 -10.16
CA GLY A 266 10.18 13.91 -9.13
C GLY A 266 9.39 12.69 -9.61
N GLY A 267 8.97 11.84 -8.69
CA GLY A 267 8.08 10.72 -8.94
C GLY A 267 6.64 11.16 -9.12
N ALA A 268 5.84 10.39 -9.84
CA ALA A 268 4.40 10.65 -9.99
C ALA A 268 3.65 10.41 -8.67
N GLY A 269 2.60 11.16 -8.42
CA GLY A 269 1.61 10.85 -7.40
C GLY A 269 0.78 9.64 -7.80
N GLY A 270 0.28 8.88 -6.83
CA GLY A 270 -0.62 7.73 -7.05
C GLY A 270 -2.04 8.20 -7.37
N ILE A 271 -2.79 7.35 -8.04
CA ILE A 271 -4.20 7.59 -8.36
C ILE A 271 -5.06 7.35 -7.12
N GLY A 272 -6.07 8.18 -6.88
CA GLY A 272 -7.07 7.98 -5.83
C GLY A 272 -7.98 6.79 -6.13
N GLY A 273 -8.39 6.04 -5.10
CA GLY A 273 -9.30 4.90 -5.23
C GLY A 273 -10.72 5.32 -5.54
N ALA A 274 -11.48 4.48 -6.23
CA ALA A 274 -12.90 4.73 -6.46
C ALA A 274 -13.71 4.49 -5.17
N GLY A 275 -14.80 5.23 -4.97
CA GLY A 275 -15.77 4.97 -3.90
C GLY A 275 -16.56 3.69 -4.16
N GLY A 276 -16.97 3.01 -3.12
CA GLY A 276 -17.77 1.81 -3.14
C GLY A 276 -19.24 2.08 -3.46
N VAL A 277 -19.94 1.05 -3.94
CA VAL A 277 -21.38 1.16 -4.25
C VAL A 277 -22.19 1.10 -2.95
N GLY A 278 -23.18 1.99 -2.81
CA GLY A 278 -24.09 2.01 -1.66
C GLY A 278 -25.08 0.83 -1.68
N GLY A 279 -25.44 0.33 -0.51
CA GLY A 279 -26.53 -0.60 -0.32
C GLY A 279 -27.90 0.03 -0.62
N SER A 280 -28.97 -0.79 -0.67
CA SER A 280 -30.33 -0.28 -0.96
C SER A 280 -30.74 0.83 0.01
N GLY A 281 -31.12 2.00 -0.49
CA GLY A 281 -31.50 3.18 0.29
C GLY A 281 -30.36 4.05 0.77
N ASN A 282 -29.10 3.72 0.43
CA ASN A 282 -27.90 4.41 0.90
C ASN A 282 -27.04 4.96 -0.22
N ASP A 283 -26.24 5.95 0.13
CA ASP A 283 -25.35 6.64 -0.80
C ASP A 283 -24.12 5.80 -1.14
N GLY A 284 -23.55 6.01 -2.33
CA GLY A 284 -22.24 5.50 -2.69
C GLY A 284 -21.15 6.27 -1.92
N GLY A 285 -19.99 5.62 -1.74
CA GLY A 285 -18.79 6.23 -1.15
C GLY A 285 -18.15 7.26 -2.07
N ASN A 286 -17.40 8.19 -1.52
CA ASN A 286 -16.65 9.18 -2.30
C ASN A 286 -15.40 8.54 -2.90
N GLY A 287 -14.93 9.07 -4.03
CA GLY A 287 -13.61 8.73 -4.55
C GLY A 287 -12.51 9.38 -3.70
N GLY A 288 -11.37 8.71 -3.57
CA GLY A 288 -10.18 9.25 -2.93
C GLY A 288 -9.48 10.29 -3.79
N ASP A 289 -8.74 11.19 -3.18
CA ASP A 289 -7.95 12.22 -3.89
C ASP A 289 -6.70 11.59 -4.54
N GLY A 290 -6.24 12.18 -5.63
CA GLY A 290 -4.97 11.83 -6.26
C GLY A 290 -3.79 12.27 -5.39
N GLY A 291 -2.70 11.49 -5.36
CA GLY A 291 -1.48 11.81 -4.63
C GLY A 291 -0.70 12.95 -5.30
N GLN A 292 0.08 13.67 -4.51
CA GLN A 292 0.93 14.76 -5.03
C GLN A 292 2.13 14.20 -5.81
N GLY A 293 2.51 14.88 -6.89
CA GLY A 293 3.75 14.61 -7.59
C GLY A 293 4.97 15.11 -6.82
N GLY A 294 6.10 14.38 -6.91
CA GLY A 294 7.34 14.74 -6.26
C GLY A 294 8.03 15.94 -6.95
N ALA A 295 8.65 16.82 -6.17
CA ALA A 295 9.45 17.91 -6.72
C ALA A 295 10.83 17.41 -7.22
N SER A 296 11.41 18.09 -8.21
CA SER A 296 12.82 17.96 -8.60
C SER A 296 13.73 18.85 -7.72
N GLY A 297 15.05 18.67 -7.83
CA GLY A 297 16.04 19.41 -7.05
C GLY A 297 16.40 20.79 -7.63
N LEU A 298 17.73 21.10 -7.70
CA LEU A 298 18.22 22.41 -8.14
C LEU A 298 18.69 22.44 -9.60
N GLY A 299 19.25 21.35 -10.10
CA GLY A 299 19.96 21.32 -11.39
C GLY A 299 19.02 21.07 -12.57
N ILE A 300 18.89 19.82 -13.00
CA ILE A 300 18.09 19.42 -14.16
C ILE A 300 17.10 18.32 -13.76
N GLY A 301 15.83 18.55 -14.03
CA GLY A 301 14.77 17.56 -13.81
C GLY A 301 13.38 18.17 -13.86
N ASN A 302 12.43 17.35 -14.23
CA ASN A 302 11.02 17.75 -14.27
C ASN A 302 10.35 17.47 -12.92
N GLY A 303 9.34 18.23 -12.57
CA GLY A 303 8.41 17.87 -11.52
C GLY A 303 7.67 16.57 -11.89
N GLY A 304 7.33 15.77 -10.91
CA GLY A 304 6.45 14.61 -11.11
C GLY A 304 5.01 15.03 -11.29
N PRO A 305 4.21 14.38 -12.15
CA PRO A 305 2.80 14.69 -12.28
C PRO A 305 2.02 14.30 -11.02
N GLY A 306 0.95 15.02 -10.71
CA GLY A 306 -0.03 14.65 -9.71
C GLY A 306 -0.85 13.44 -10.16
N GLY A 307 -1.38 12.67 -9.23
CA GLY A 307 -2.28 11.54 -9.49
C GLY A 307 -3.70 12.03 -9.74
N SER A 308 -4.46 11.31 -10.56
CA SER A 308 -5.88 11.60 -10.77
C SER A 308 -6.71 11.19 -9.54
N GLY A 309 -7.81 11.90 -9.28
CA GLY A 309 -8.79 11.54 -8.27
C GLY A 309 -9.58 10.27 -8.66
N GLY A 310 -10.12 9.58 -7.67
CA GLY A 310 -10.99 8.42 -7.85
C GLY A 310 -12.43 8.82 -8.14
N THR A 311 -13.18 7.95 -8.83
CA THR A 311 -14.60 8.15 -9.10
C THR A 311 -15.44 7.90 -7.85
N GLY A 312 -16.53 8.65 -7.66
CA GLY A 312 -17.51 8.33 -6.62
C GLY A 312 -18.26 7.04 -6.93
N GLY A 313 -18.63 6.31 -5.90
CA GLY A 313 -19.42 5.09 -6.00
C GLY A 313 -20.87 5.37 -6.36
N ALA A 314 -21.53 4.42 -7.02
CA ALA A 314 -22.96 4.53 -7.31
C ALA A 314 -23.78 4.40 -6.02
N GLY A 315 -24.85 5.20 -5.89
CA GLY A 315 -25.82 4.99 -4.81
C GLY A 315 -26.66 3.73 -5.03
N GLY A 316 -27.11 3.12 -3.96
CA GLY A 316 -28.09 2.05 -4.00
C GLY A 316 -29.45 2.56 -4.48
N THR A 317 -30.44 1.66 -4.62
CA THR A 317 -31.78 2.02 -5.04
C THR A 317 -32.40 3.04 -4.08
N GLY A 318 -32.50 4.30 -4.51
CA GLY A 318 -32.98 5.41 -3.69
C GLY A 318 -31.90 6.20 -2.94
N GLY A 319 -30.64 5.82 -3.04
CA GLY A 319 -29.46 6.57 -2.58
C GLY A 319 -28.85 7.43 -3.67
N SER A 320 -27.97 8.34 -3.29
CA SER A 320 -27.21 9.24 -4.18
C SER A 320 -25.85 8.61 -4.52
N ALA A 321 -25.28 8.98 -5.69
CA ALA A 321 -23.88 8.65 -5.95
C ALA A 321 -22.95 9.46 -5.03
N GLY A 322 -21.81 8.87 -4.66
CA GLY A 322 -20.72 9.58 -3.98
C GLY A 322 -20.07 10.61 -4.91
N THR A 323 -19.33 11.54 -4.33
CA THR A 323 -18.57 12.56 -5.09
C THR A 323 -17.25 11.97 -5.59
N GLY A 324 -16.75 12.51 -6.72
CA GLY A 324 -15.39 12.17 -7.14
C GLY A 324 -14.33 12.84 -6.25
N GLY A 325 -13.12 12.28 -6.24
CA GLY A 325 -11.95 12.83 -5.58
C GLY A 325 -11.27 13.92 -6.40
N ALA A 326 -10.52 14.80 -5.73
CA ALA A 326 -9.72 15.83 -6.40
C ALA A 326 -8.47 15.22 -7.05
N GLY A 327 -7.98 15.89 -8.11
CA GLY A 327 -6.65 15.59 -8.64
C GLY A 327 -5.56 16.07 -7.70
N GLY A 328 -4.46 15.32 -7.60
CA GLY A 328 -3.28 15.69 -6.83
C GLY A 328 -2.50 16.82 -7.48
N ASP A 329 -1.95 17.71 -6.67
CA ASP A 329 -1.02 18.72 -7.17
C ASP A 329 0.25 18.02 -7.66
N ASP A 330 0.93 18.65 -8.59
CA ASP A 330 2.19 18.15 -9.11
C ASP A 330 3.43 18.69 -8.40
N GLY A 331 4.59 18.13 -8.80
CA GLY A 331 5.88 18.58 -8.34
C GLY A 331 6.43 19.78 -9.14
N ASN A 332 7.18 20.64 -8.48
CA ASN A 332 7.94 21.69 -9.16
C ASN A 332 9.16 21.11 -9.91
N ALA A 333 9.50 21.70 -11.05
CA ALA A 333 10.73 21.41 -11.76
C ALA A 333 11.98 21.76 -10.94
N ALA A 334 13.15 21.32 -11.41
CA ALA A 334 14.43 21.80 -10.94
C ALA A 334 14.58 23.30 -11.20
N LEU A 335 15.30 23.97 -10.30
CA LEU A 335 15.44 25.42 -10.35
C LEU A 335 16.04 25.94 -11.67
N LEU A 336 17.01 25.21 -12.23
CA LEU A 336 17.71 25.66 -13.45
C LEU A 336 16.98 25.20 -14.71
N ILE A 337 16.82 23.91 -14.92
CA ILE A 337 16.27 23.35 -16.18
C ILE A 337 15.25 22.24 -15.86
N GLY A 338 14.03 22.44 -16.33
CA GLY A 338 12.98 21.42 -16.21
C GLY A 338 11.59 22.02 -16.37
N THR A 339 10.65 21.19 -16.75
CA THR A 339 9.23 21.53 -16.78
C THR A 339 8.57 21.13 -15.46
N GLY A 340 7.63 21.96 -14.99
CA GLY A 340 6.73 21.54 -13.91
C GLY A 340 5.98 20.28 -14.32
N GLY A 341 5.58 19.45 -13.38
CA GLY A 341 4.69 18.34 -13.66
C GLY A 341 3.28 18.84 -14.00
N ASP A 342 2.44 18.01 -14.56
CA ASP A 342 1.03 18.33 -14.80
C ASP A 342 0.18 17.89 -13.59
N GLY A 343 -0.73 18.74 -13.13
CA GLY A 343 -1.68 18.41 -12.08
C GLY A 343 -2.57 17.23 -12.49
N GLY A 344 -2.93 16.38 -11.55
CA GLY A 344 -3.84 15.26 -11.80
C GLY A 344 -5.26 15.75 -12.08
N ASP A 345 -6.00 15.00 -12.90
CA ASP A 345 -7.41 15.31 -13.14
C ASP A 345 -8.25 14.97 -11.90
N GLY A 346 -9.20 15.84 -11.57
CA GLY A 346 -10.25 15.55 -10.60
C GLY A 346 -11.39 14.76 -11.26
N VAL A 347 -12.34 14.32 -10.47
CA VAL A 347 -13.60 13.76 -10.96
C VAL A 347 -14.75 14.68 -10.53
N PRO A 348 -15.55 15.21 -11.47
CA PRO A 348 -16.59 16.18 -11.13
C PRO A 348 -17.49 15.74 -9.97
N PRO A 349 -17.83 16.66 -9.02
CA PRO A 349 -17.54 18.10 -9.04
C PRO A 349 -16.16 18.49 -8.44
N ALA A 350 -15.28 17.55 -8.14
CA ALA A 350 -13.98 17.83 -7.53
C ALA A 350 -13.01 18.49 -8.53
N PRO A 351 -12.15 19.41 -8.06
CA PRO A 351 -11.20 20.11 -8.92
C PRO A 351 -10.04 19.22 -9.35
N GLY A 352 -9.41 19.55 -10.48
CA GLY A 352 -8.09 19.03 -10.81
C GLY A 352 -7.00 19.68 -9.97
N GLY A 353 -5.84 19.01 -9.87
CA GLY A 353 -4.64 19.50 -9.17
C GLY A 353 -3.98 20.68 -9.89
N GLN A 354 -3.16 21.40 -9.17
CA GLN A 354 -2.42 22.54 -9.74
C GLN A 354 -1.17 22.06 -10.48
N GLY A 355 -0.85 22.71 -11.60
CA GLY A 355 0.37 22.51 -12.36
C GLY A 355 1.58 23.14 -11.69
N GLY A 356 2.75 22.46 -11.68
CA GLY A 356 3.99 22.88 -11.03
C GLY A 356 4.73 23.99 -11.74
N LYS A 357 5.62 24.60 -11.02
CA LYS A 357 6.46 25.67 -11.56
C LYS A 357 7.57 25.09 -12.44
N GLY A 358 7.76 25.67 -13.62
CA GLY A 358 8.93 25.40 -14.44
C GLY A 358 10.21 25.97 -13.82
N GLY A 359 11.36 25.44 -14.22
CA GLY A 359 12.67 26.02 -13.91
C GLY A 359 12.95 27.31 -14.66
N LEU A 360 14.16 27.88 -14.48
CA LEU A 360 14.61 29.06 -15.22
C LEU A 360 14.56 28.85 -16.75
N ILE A 361 14.87 27.63 -17.19
CA ILE A 361 14.69 27.15 -18.57
C ILE A 361 13.71 25.98 -18.50
N GLY A 362 12.45 26.27 -18.83
CA GLY A 362 11.37 25.28 -18.82
C GLY A 362 10.00 25.95 -18.75
N LEU A 363 8.97 25.14 -18.90
CA LEU A 363 7.58 25.58 -18.82
C LEU A 363 6.94 25.14 -17.51
N PRO A 364 5.95 25.87 -16.98
CA PRO A 364 5.12 25.35 -15.92
C PRO A 364 4.30 24.15 -16.42
N GLY A 365 3.91 23.26 -15.54
CA GLY A 365 2.94 22.22 -15.82
C GLY A 365 1.53 22.78 -16.01
N GLN A 366 0.65 21.97 -16.56
CA GLN A 366 -0.74 22.32 -16.76
C GLN A 366 -1.55 21.91 -15.50
N ASN A 367 -2.61 22.65 -15.22
CA ASN A 367 -3.56 22.22 -14.20
C ASN A 367 -4.38 21.04 -14.71
N GLY A 368 -4.70 20.11 -13.82
CA GLY A 368 -5.64 19.03 -14.11
C GLY A 368 -7.05 19.57 -14.41
N GLN A 369 -7.81 18.78 -15.12
CA GLN A 369 -9.22 19.10 -15.40
C GLN A 369 -10.08 18.68 -14.20
N PRO A 370 -11.25 19.32 -13.97
CA PRO A 370 -12.22 18.88 -12.98
C PRO A 370 -12.97 17.63 -13.43
#